data_65c0e9a86e8772909363168ac610bf57
#
_entry.id   65c0e9a86e8772909363168ac610bf57
#
_cell.length_a   1.000
_cell.length_b   1.000
_cell.length_c   1.000
_cell.angle_alpha   90.00
_cell.angle_beta   90.00
_cell.angle_gamma   90.00
#
_symmetry.space_group_name_H-M   'P 1'
#
loop_
_entity.id
_entity.type
_entity.pdbx_description
1 polymer ?
#
loop_
_entity_poly.entity_id
_entity_poly.type
_entity_poly.pdbx_seq_one_letter_code
_entity_poly.pdbx_strand_id
1 'polypeptide(L)'
;MSKKLAPMISLLLASALPAFPQTSAQSPAQDQNADLQDLAVHTSPHKGDLDEMDQRRVVRALVTFNRASFFFDNGRPRGMTYDTLVDFEKFLNRKLHPKDTTGKEKINVVLIPTTFEKAASDLQNGNGDLVAAAVYITEARKKIFDFVPLANRMHDVVVAGPGAPLLANLEDLSGKEVYLLRNSVSWENLTELNKKLSVAKKPKITLIAADGNLERDDLIEMAQAGLVQYTVTPSFTAQLWKNVFTDLKIYEDFPVTDKMESGWALRKDSPKLRAVLEEFASTHHEGTAYFAQLANTYLKSGHFIKNNENAESVKRFNQMKGLFQ
;
A
#
# COMPACT_ATOMS: atom_id res chain seq x y z
N MET A 1 -12.39 -83.85 -48.52
CA MET A 1 -12.34 -82.66 -49.32
C MET A 1 -11.47 -81.58 -48.63
N SER A 2 -10.26 -81.48 -49.06
CA SER A 2 -9.21 -80.71 -48.45
C SER A 2 -9.07 -79.31 -49.11
N LYS A 3 -9.11 -78.22 -48.38
CA LYS A 3 -8.77 -76.90 -48.86
C LYS A 3 -7.44 -76.48 -48.29
N LYS A 4 -6.44 -76.33 -49.15
CA LYS A 4 -5.09 -75.87 -48.87
C LYS A 4 -5.08 -74.37 -48.52
N LEU A 5 -4.42 -73.98 -47.43
CA LEU A 5 -4.02 -72.63 -47.11
C LEU A 5 -2.66 -72.33 -47.73
N ALA A 6 -2.57 -71.16 -48.38
CA ALA A 6 -1.32 -70.61 -48.88
C ALA A 6 -0.67 -69.69 -47.83
N PRO A 7 0.66 -69.54 -47.75
CA PRO A 7 1.33 -68.68 -46.76
C PRO A 7 1.43 -67.25 -47.26
N MET A 8 1.09 -66.30 -46.38
CA MET A 8 1.27 -64.88 -46.56
C MET A 8 2.68 -64.46 -46.09
N ILE A 9 3.46 -63.92 -47.02
CA ILE A 9 4.78 -63.31 -46.77
C ILE A 9 4.59 -61.95 -46.18
N SER A 10 5.00 -61.70 -44.92
CA SER A 10 5.05 -60.35 -44.34
C SER A 10 6.34 -59.66 -44.67
N LEU A 11 6.25 -58.55 -45.38
CA LEU A 11 7.34 -57.65 -45.70
C LEU A 11 7.50 -56.62 -44.55
N LEU A 12 8.58 -56.72 -43.81
CA LEU A 12 8.95 -55.74 -42.77
C LEU A 12 9.64 -54.55 -43.45
N LEU A 13 8.95 -53.41 -43.55
CA LEU A 13 9.57 -52.10 -43.86
C LEU A 13 10.07 -51.49 -42.54
N ALA A 14 11.38 -51.42 -42.36
CA ALA A 14 12.04 -50.66 -41.33
C ALA A 14 12.10 -49.18 -41.76
N SER A 15 11.25 -48.35 -41.24
CA SER A 15 11.37 -46.89 -41.38
C SER A 15 12.23 -46.33 -40.26
N ALA A 16 13.42 -45.85 -40.62
CA ALA A 16 14.30 -45.11 -39.74
C ALA A 16 13.71 -43.72 -39.48
N LEU A 17 13.32 -43.45 -38.24
CA LEU A 17 12.96 -42.11 -37.75
C LEU A 17 14.26 -41.35 -37.45
N PRO A 18 14.39 -40.05 -37.84
CA PRO A 18 15.52 -39.25 -37.44
C PRO A 18 15.49 -38.97 -35.94
N ALA A 19 16.63 -39.16 -35.27
CA ALA A 19 16.83 -38.80 -33.88
C ALA A 19 16.78 -37.30 -33.70
N PHE A 20 15.77 -36.78 -32.99
CA PHE A 20 15.77 -35.39 -32.53
C PHE A 20 16.76 -35.24 -31.37
N PRO A 21 17.57 -34.16 -31.32
CA PRO A 21 18.43 -33.92 -30.18
C PRO A 21 17.56 -33.67 -28.95
N GLN A 22 17.76 -34.49 -27.92
CA GLN A 22 17.20 -34.22 -26.58
C GLN A 22 17.93 -33.00 -26.02
N THR A 23 17.33 -31.83 -26.16
CA THR A 23 17.63 -30.68 -25.29
C THR A 23 17.18 -31.09 -23.90
N SER A 24 18.12 -31.21 -22.97
CA SER A 24 17.85 -31.38 -21.54
C SER A 24 17.13 -30.12 -21.04
N ALA A 25 15.80 -30.16 -21.05
CA ALA A 25 15.01 -29.17 -20.35
C ALA A 25 15.30 -29.34 -18.86
N GLN A 26 16.01 -28.38 -18.28
CA GLN A 26 16.14 -28.26 -16.83
C GLN A 26 14.75 -28.18 -16.22
N SER A 27 14.55 -28.99 -15.20
CA SER A 27 13.25 -29.19 -14.54
C SER A 27 12.79 -27.88 -13.90
N PRO A 28 11.53 -27.43 -14.14
CA PRO A 28 11.04 -26.15 -13.53
C PRO A 28 11.00 -26.17 -12.00
N ALA A 29 11.20 -27.31 -11.34
CA ALA A 29 11.19 -27.43 -9.89
C ALA A 29 12.44 -26.89 -9.18
N GLN A 30 13.58 -26.73 -9.88
CA GLN A 30 14.80 -26.15 -9.27
C GLN A 30 14.76 -24.63 -9.21
N ASP A 31 14.17 -23.96 -10.22
CA ASP A 31 14.01 -22.51 -10.22
C ASP A 31 12.99 -22.03 -9.15
N GLN A 32 11.88 -22.77 -8.97
CA GLN A 32 10.88 -22.42 -7.96
C GLN A 32 11.41 -22.50 -6.51
N ASN A 33 12.32 -23.43 -6.21
CA ASN A 33 12.93 -23.51 -4.89
C ASN A 33 13.95 -22.40 -4.63
N ALA A 34 14.68 -21.94 -5.65
CA ALA A 34 15.60 -20.82 -5.54
C ALA A 34 14.81 -19.52 -5.29
N ASP A 35 13.73 -19.28 -6.04
CA ASP A 35 12.86 -18.11 -5.86
C ASP A 35 12.18 -18.10 -4.49
N LEU A 36 11.73 -19.25 -3.96
CA LEU A 36 11.12 -19.35 -2.64
C LEU A 36 12.15 -19.14 -1.51
N GLN A 37 13.39 -19.61 -1.68
CA GLN A 37 14.47 -19.37 -0.71
C GLN A 37 14.90 -17.89 -0.72
N ASP A 38 14.99 -17.26 -1.87
CA ASP A 38 15.29 -15.84 -2.00
C ASP A 38 14.17 -14.98 -1.37
N LEU A 39 12.91 -15.31 -1.63
CA LEU A 39 11.77 -14.67 -1.00
C LEU A 39 11.79 -14.83 0.54
N ALA A 40 12.12 -16.02 1.04
CA ALA A 40 12.20 -16.28 2.48
C ALA A 40 13.30 -15.47 3.18
N VAL A 41 14.45 -15.28 2.52
CA VAL A 41 15.55 -14.45 3.04
C VAL A 41 15.09 -12.99 3.19
N HIS A 42 14.27 -12.48 2.24
CA HIS A 42 13.80 -11.11 2.26
C HIS A 42 12.64 -10.86 3.22
N THR A 43 11.87 -11.88 3.57
CA THR A 43 10.69 -11.75 4.45
C THR A 43 10.93 -12.17 5.90
N SER A 44 12.07 -12.79 6.23
CA SER A 44 12.40 -13.16 7.61
C SER A 44 12.56 -11.93 8.52
N PRO A 45 12.04 -11.98 9.77
CA PRO A 45 12.24 -10.89 10.72
C PRO A 45 13.73 -10.59 10.94
N HIS A 46 14.12 -9.35 10.77
CA HIS A 46 15.50 -8.89 10.93
C HIS A 46 15.54 -7.48 11.49
N LYS A 47 16.46 -7.20 12.40
CA LYS A 47 16.70 -5.87 12.94
C LYS A 47 18.15 -5.50 12.68
N GLY A 48 18.44 -4.23 12.62
CA GLY A 48 19.78 -3.69 12.36
C GLY A 48 19.67 -2.34 11.67
N ASP A 49 20.79 -1.68 11.48
CA ASP A 49 20.89 -0.39 10.81
C ASP A 49 21.34 -0.57 9.35
N LEU A 50 21.71 0.51 8.71
CA LEU A 50 22.10 0.55 7.29
C LEU A 50 23.27 -0.37 6.94
N ASP A 51 24.20 -0.60 7.85
CA ASP A 51 25.37 -1.48 7.61
C ASP A 51 24.94 -2.93 7.38
N GLU A 52 24.00 -3.44 8.17
CA GLU A 52 23.45 -4.78 8.00
C GLU A 52 22.56 -4.87 6.77
N MET A 53 21.86 -3.78 6.44
CA MET A 53 21.10 -3.69 5.19
C MET A 53 22.01 -3.71 3.97
N ASP A 54 23.15 -3.02 4.04
CA ASP A 54 24.17 -3.05 2.99
C ASP A 54 24.80 -4.44 2.85
N GLN A 55 25.14 -5.10 3.95
CA GLN A 55 25.69 -6.46 3.90
C GLN A 55 24.76 -7.47 3.24
N ARG A 56 23.45 -7.41 3.53
CA ARG A 56 22.45 -8.29 2.91
C ARG A 56 21.92 -7.79 1.57
N ARG A 57 22.38 -6.61 1.09
CA ARG A 57 21.99 -5.98 -0.17
C ARG A 57 20.49 -5.67 -0.28
N VAL A 58 19.80 -5.47 0.84
CA VAL A 58 18.34 -5.28 0.89
C VAL A 58 17.95 -4.27 1.97
N VAL A 59 17.10 -3.30 1.57
CA VAL A 59 16.27 -2.47 2.44
C VAL A 59 14.81 -2.87 2.24
N ARG A 60 14.08 -3.21 3.30
CA ARG A 60 12.69 -3.65 3.26
C ARG A 60 11.77 -2.50 3.65
N ALA A 61 10.98 -2.05 2.71
CA ALA A 61 10.00 -0.99 2.90
C ALA A 61 8.60 -1.57 3.09
N LEU A 62 8.01 -1.40 4.27
CA LEU A 62 6.62 -1.73 4.55
C LEU A 62 5.74 -0.70 3.84
N VAL A 63 4.82 -1.16 3.00
CA VAL A 63 3.93 -0.32 2.20
C VAL A 63 2.48 -0.74 2.34
N THR A 64 1.55 0.22 2.33
CA THR A 64 0.12 -0.05 2.34
C THR A 64 -0.45 0.12 0.94
N PHE A 65 -1.37 -0.77 0.55
CA PHE A 65 -2.06 -0.66 -0.74
C PHE A 65 -3.09 0.46 -0.70
N ASN A 66 -2.94 1.43 -1.59
CA ASN A 66 -3.95 2.45 -1.86
C ASN A 66 -3.67 3.12 -3.21
N ARG A 67 -4.70 3.74 -3.81
CA ARG A 67 -4.67 4.28 -5.17
C ARG A 67 -3.75 5.50 -5.38
N ALA A 68 -3.28 6.11 -4.31
CA ALA A 68 -2.33 7.23 -4.37
C ALA A 68 -0.88 6.77 -4.17
N SER A 69 -0.64 5.86 -3.20
CA SER A 69 0.70 5.58 -2.70
C SER A 69 1.34 4.34 -3.33
N PHE A 70 0.63 3.21 -3.34
CA PHE A 70 1.12 1.96 -3.92
C PHE A 70 -0.03 1.10 -4.42
N PHE A 71 -0.03 0.77 -5.71
CA PHE A 71 -1.02 -0.07 -6.37
C PHE A 71 -0.44 -0.71 -7.63
N PHE A 72 -1.18 -1.63 -8.25
CA PHE A 72 -0.82 -2.21 -9.54
C PHE A 72 -1.72 -1.64 -10.64
N ASP A 73 -1.12 -1.17 -11.73
CA ASP A 73 -1.78 -0.77 -12.96
C ASP A 73 -1.33 -1.68 -14.10
N ASN A 74 -2.24 -2.48 -14.64
CA ASN A 74 -1.93 -3.49 -15.68
C ASN A 74 -0.74 -4.39 -15.30
N GLY A 75 -0.70 -4.86 -14.04
CA GLY A 75 0.36 -5.72 -13.51
C GLY A 75 1.68 -5.01 -13.19
N ARG A 76 1.76 -3.68 -13.36
CA ARG A 76 2.96 -2.89 -13.03
C ARG A 76 2.75 -2.11 -11.75
N PRO A 77 3.71 -2.13 -10.83
CA PRO A 77 3.64 -1.33 -9.62
C PRO A 77 3.70 0.17 -9.95
N ARG A 78 2.88 0.96 -9.25
CA ARG A 78 2.71 2.40 -9.43
C ARG A 78 2.42 3.06 -8.09
N GLY A 79 2.49 4.39 -8.06
CA GLY A 79 2.08 5.23 -6.94
C GLY A 79 3.19 6.13 -6.42
N MET A 80 2.82 7.16 -5.67
CA MET A 80 3.80 8.14 -5.16
C MET A 80 4.87 7.46 -4.30
N THR A 81 4.48 6.56 -3.41
CA THR A 81 5.42 5.82 -2.55
C THR A 81 6.31 4.90 -3.37
N TYR A 82 5.75 4.19 -4.34
CA TYR A 82 6.55 3.32 -5.21
C TYR A 82 7.61 4.10 -5.96
N ASP A 83 7.24 5.17 -6.67
CA ASP A 83 8.19 5.98 -7.45
C ASP A 83 9.26 6.61 -6.53
N THR A 84 8.86 7.07 -5.32
CA THR A 84 9.80 7.62 -4.34
C THR A 84 10.79 6.56 -3.83
N LEU A 85 10.35 5.32 -3.61
CA LEU A 85 11.23 4.22 -3.21
C LEU A 85 12.19 3.80 -4.32
N VAL A 86 11.74 3.82 -5.58
CA VAL A 86 12.62 3.59 -6.75
C VAL A 86 13.72 4.65 -6.83
N ASP A 87 13.38 5.91 -6.58
CA ASP A 87 14.38 6.98 -6.59
C ASP A 87 15.28 6.95 -5.34
N PHE A 88 14.74 6.54 -4.18
CA PHE A 88 15.55 6.27 -2.99
C PHE A 88 16.55 5.13 -3.22
N GLU A 89 16.17 4.04 -3.89
CA GLU A 89 17.10 2.96 -4.26
C GLU A 89 18.27 3.49 -5.10
N LYS A 90 17.98 4.30 -6.11
CA LYS A 90 19.02 4.92 -6.96
C LYS A 90 19.91 5.86 -6.15
N PHE A 91 19.32 6.67 -5.26
CA PHE A 91 20.07 7.59 -4.39
C PHE A 91 20.98 6.81 -3.44
N LEU A 92 20.47 5.79 -2.77
CA LEU A 92 21.17 4.95 -1.82
C LEU A 92 22.40 4.30 -2.47
N ASN A 93 22.22 3.68 -3.64
CA ASN A 93 23.30 3.03 -4.36
C ASN A 93 24.39 4.02 -4.84
N ARG A 94 23.99 5.20 -5.35
CA ARG A 94 24.98 6.24 -5.70
C ARG A 94 25.78 6.73 -4.49
N LYS A 95 25.14 6.78 -3.32
CA LYS A 95 25.79 7.26 -2.08
C LYS A 95 26.74 6.24 -1.48
N LEU A 96 26.32 4.99 -1.38
CA LEU A 96 27.10 3.93 -0.71
C LEU A 96 28.10 3.25 -1.65
N HIS A 97 27.72 3.03 -2.90
CA HIS A 97 28.50 2.30 -3.89
C HIS A 97 28.74 3.11 -5.18
N PRO A 98 29.34 4.33 -5.09
CA PRO A 98 29.49 5.23 -6.26
C PRO A 98 30.40 4.67 -7.35
N LYS A 99 31.22 3.65 -7.06
CA LYS A 99 32.15 3.02 -7.99
C LYS A 99 31.67 1.67 -8.52
N ASP A 100 30.54 1.16 -8.05
CA ASP A 100 29.99 -0.10 -8.55
C ASP A 100 29.34 0.09 -9.93
N THR A 101 30.09 -0.28 -10.97
CA THR A 101 29.61 -0.29 -12.36
C THR A 101 29.03 -1.63 -12.77
N THR A 102 29.16 -2.65 -11.92
CA THR A 102 28.75 -4.03 -12.21
C THR A 102 27.41 -4.42 -11.61
N GLY A 103 26.93 -3.63 -10.65
CA GLY A 103 25.71 -3.92 -9.87
C GLY A 103 25.88 -5.02 -8.81
N LYS A 104 27.11 -5.50 -8.58
CA LYS A 104 27.38 -6.56 -7.58
C LYS A 104 27.16 -6.08 -6.14
N GLU A 105 27.37 -4.80 -5.91
CA GLU A 105 27.18 -4.17 -4.60
C GLU A 105 25.80 -3.51 -4.45
N LYS A 106 24.94 -3.66 -5.46
CA LYS A 106 23.63 -3.02 -5.48
C LYS A 106 22.78 -3.45 -4.28
N ILE A 107 22.25 -2.46 -3.57
CA ILE A 107 21.20 -2.62 -2.57
C ILE A 107 19.85 -2.49 -3.24
N ASN A 108 18.97 -3.47 -3.06
CA ASN A 108 17.61 -3.43 -3.57
C ASN A 108 16.65 -2.92 -2.48
N VAL A 109 15.72 -2.06 -2.86
CA VAL A 109 14.62 -1.65 -1.98
C VAL A 109 13.42 -2.55 -2.28
N VAL A 110 13.14 -3.49 -1.38
CA VAL A 110 12.06 -4.46 -1.53
C VAL A 110 10.81 -3.97 -0.82
N LEU A 111 9.69 -3.92 -1.53
CA LEU A 111 8.41 -3.51 -0.99
C LEU A 111 7.74 -4.71 -0.31
N ILE A 112 7.44 -4.58 0.98
CA ILE A 112 6.73 -5.58 1.78
C ILE A 112 5.31 -5.07 2.04
N PRO A 113 4.28 -5.64 1.43
CA PRO A 113 2.91 -5.24 1.68
C PRO A 113 2.51 -5.49 3.15
N THR A 114 1.90 -4.50 3.75
CA THR A 114 1.31 -4.56 5.10
C THR A 114 0.01 -3.77 5.12
N THR A 115 -0.73 -3.81 6.23
CA THR A 115 -1.91 -2.95 6.44
C THR A 115 -1.58 -1.81 7.39
N PHE A 116 -2.40 -0.74 7.36
CA PHE A 116 -2.24 0.37 8.29
C PHE A 116 -2.22 -0.10 9.75
N GLU A 117 -3.05 -1.09 10.10
CA GLU A 117 -3.13 -1.63 11.45
C GLU A 117 -1.87 -2.39 11.86
N LYS A 118 -1.24 -3.12 10.95
CA LYS A 118 -0.08 -3.98 11.21
C LYS A 118 1.26 -3.26 11.07
N ALA A 119 1.33 -2.19 10.28
CA ALA A 119 2.59 -1.53 9.91
C ALA A 119 3.51 -1.21 11.10
N ALA A 120 2.95 -0.71 12.21
CA ALA A 120 3.73 -0.39 13.41
C ALA A 120 4.31 -1.65 14.08
N SER A 121 3.53 -2.71 14.24
CA SER A 121 4.00 -3.98 14.82
C SER A 121 4.99 -4.68 13.90
N ASP A 122 4.77 -4.66 12.60
CA ASP A 122 5.69 -5.23 11.61
C ASP A 122 7.06 -4.56 11.66
N LEU A 123 7.10 -3.22 11.75
CA LEU A 123 8.34 -2.47 11.91
C LEU A 123 9.06 -2.83 13.22
N GLN A 124 8.33 -2.89 14.35
CA GLN A 124 8.89 -3.24 15.66
C GLN A 124 9.43 -4.67 15.69
N ASN A 125 8.74 -5.60 15.04
CA ASN A 125 9.13 -7.01 14.97
C ASN A 125 10.26 -7.28 13.97
N GLY A 126 10.65 -6.28 13.15
CA GLY A 126 11.71 -6.44 12.16
C GLY A 126 11.24 -7.11 10.87
N ASN A 127 9.93 -7.11 10.58
CA ASN A 127 9.37 -7.57 9.31
C ASN A 127 9.65 -6.58 8.16
N GLY A 128 10.10 -5.37 8.48
CA GLY A 128 10.59 -4.34 7.57
C GLY A 128 11.60 -3.44 8.26
N ASP A 129 12.26 -2.59 7.49
CA ASP A 129 13.28 -1.68 7.98
C ASP A 129 12.75 -0.25 8.12
N LEU A 130 11.75 0.11 7.31
CA LEU A 130 10.99 1.36 7.39
C LEU A 130 9.54 1.12 7.02
N VAL A 131 8.65 2.01 7.48
CA VAL A 131 7.27 2.12 6.99
C VAL A 131 7.25 3.27 5.99
N ALA A 132 7.14 2.93 4.70
CA ALA A 132 7.03 3.90 3.62
C ALA A 132 5.55 4.21 3.33
N ALA A 133 4.90 4.88 4.29
CA ALA A 133 3.53 5.35 4.20
C ALA A 133 3.45 6.77 4.75
N ALA A 134 2.36 7.48 4.47
CA ALA A 134 2.10 8.80 5.03
C ALA A 134 1.63 8.67 6.49
N VAL A 135 2.56 8.38 7.40
CA VAL A 135 2.28 8.23 8.84
C VAL A 135 2.31 9.60 9.51
N TYR A 136 1.21 9.98 10.17
CA TYR A 136 1.18 11.20 10.99
C TYR A 136 2.21 11.15 12.12
N ILE A 137 2.99 12.20 12.26
CA ILE A 137 4.05 12.34 13.26
C ILE A 137 3.42 12.97 14.51
N THR A 138 3.25 12.18 15.56
CA THR A 138 2.73 12.63 16.86
C THR A 138 3.75 12.42 17.96
N GLU A 139 3.64 13.18 19.06
CA GLU A 139 4.53 13.03 20.21
C GLU A 139 4.47 11.61 20.83
N ALA A 140 3.30 11.00 20.80
CA ALA A 140 3.15 9.61 21.26
C ALA A 140 3.93 8.64 20.39
N ARG A 141 3.87 8.79 19.07
CA ARG A 141 4.57 7.92 18.11
C ARG A 141 6.08 8.17 18.09
N LYS A 142 6.53 9.42 18.29
CA LYS A 142 7.96 9.76 18.43
C LYS A 142 8.64 9.07 19.62
N LYS A 143 7.88 8.67 20.63
CA LYS A 143 8.44 7.87 21.76
C LYS A 143 8.86 6.46 21.32
N ILE A 144 8.22 5.92 20.28
CA ILE A 144 8.38 4.54 19.83
C ILE A 144 9.23 4.45 18.55
N PHE A 145 9.03 5.38 17.63
CA PHE A 145 9.66 5.41 16.32
C PHE A 145 10.40 6.71 16.06
N ASP A 146 11.37 6.67 15.18
CA ASP A 146 11.93 7.84 14.52
C ASP A 146 11.17 8.09 13.21
N PHE A 147 11.22 9.33 12.71
CA PHE A 147 10.50 9.75 11.51
C PHE A 147 11.38 10.58 10.61
N VAL A 148 11.17 10.42 9.31
CA VAL A 148 11.66 11.33 8.27
C VAL A 148 10.45 12.03 7.66
N PRO A 149 10.25 13.34 7.96
CA PRO A 149 9.11 14.10 7.46
C PRO A 149 9.18 14.26 5.94
N LEU A 150 8.04 14.07 5.27
CA LEU A 150 7.90 14.24 3.82
C LEU A 150 6.78 15.21 3.45
N ALA A 151 5.80 15.42 4.31
CA ALA A 151 4.73 16.40 4.13
C ALA A 151 4.38 17.05 5.47
N ASN A 152 3.88 18.30 5.44
CA ASN A 152 3.62 19.09 6.64
C ASN A 152 2.21 19.72 6.70
N ARG A 153 1.33 19.38 5.76
CA ARG A 153 -0.03 19.93 5.68
C ARG A 153 -1.10 18.86 5.59
N MET A 154 -0.78 17.64 5.97
CA MET A 154 -1.77 16.57 5.99
C MET A 154 -2.81 16.80 7.08
N HIS A 155 -4.07 16.60 6.73
CA HIS A 155 -5.20 16.62 7.66
C HIS A 155 -6.27 15.65 7.18
N ASP A 156 -7.06 15.16 8.11
CA ASP A 156 -8.14 14.22 7.83
C ASP A 156 -9.48 14.96 7.80
N VAL A 157 -10.35 14.53 6.89
CA VAL A 157 -11.69 15.08 6.67
C VAL A 157 -12.75 13.99 6.74
N VAL A 158 -13.98 14.38 7.09
CA VAL A 158 -15.13 13.49 6.98
C VAL A 158 -15.51 13.35 5.53
N VAL A 159 -15.75 12.11 5.11
CA VAL A 159 -16.35 11.77 3.82
C VAL A 159 -17.70 11.10 4.09
N ALA A 160 -18.75 11.63 3.48
CA ALA A 160 -20.09 11.06 3.56
C ALA A 160 -20.51 10.45 2.23
N GLY A 161 -21.13 9.26 2.29
CA GLY A 161 -21.70 8.58 1.15
C GLY A 161 -23.02 9.22 0.65
N PRO A 162 -23.51 8.80 -0.51
CA PRO A 162 -24.81 9.22 -1.03
C PRO A 162 -25.94 8.92 -0.03
N GLY A 163 -26.81 9.91 0.22
CA GLY A 163 -27.95 9.74 1.14
C GLY A 163 -27.62 9.92 2.62
N ALA A 164 -26.33 10.08 3.01
CA ALA A 164 -25.98 10.43 4.38
C ALA A 164 -26.51 11.84 4.73
N PRO A 165 -27.04 12.05 5.96
CA PRO A 165 -27.44 13.38 6.41
C PRO A 165 -26.30 14.41 6.28
N LEU A 166 -26.65 15.64 5.85
CA LEU A 166 -25.65 16.69 5.72
C LEU A 166 -25.15 17.15 7.10
N LEU A 167 -23.89 17.54 7.14
CA LEU A 167 -23.23 18.11 8.32
C LEU A 167 -22.94 19.59 8.06
N ALA A 168 -23.19 20.44 9.05
CA ALA A 168 -22.82 21.85 9.05
C ALA A 168 -21.52 22.10 9.85
N ASN A 169 -21.20 21.19 10.77
CA ASN A 169 -19.99 21.18 11.60
C ASN A 169 -19.68 19.76 12.08
N LEU A 170 -18.53 19.58 12.73
CA LEU A 170 -18.07 18.27 13.19
C LEU A 170 -18.97 17.69 14.32
N GLU A 171 -19.62 18.54 15.13
CA GLU A 171 -20.52 18.08 16.19
C GLU A 171 -21.81 17.45 15.68
N ASP A 172 -22.19 17.70 14.43
CA ASP A 172 -23.35 17.06 13.77
C ASP A 172 -23.18 15.56 13.58
N LEU A 173 -21.97 15.03 13.80
CA LEU A 173 -21.72 13.59 13.92
C LEU A 173 -22.29 13.01 15.23
N SER A 174 -22.75 13.82 16.17
CA SER A 174 -23.40 13.36 17.41
C SER A 174 -24.53 12.38 17.11
N GLY A 175 -24.50 11.20 17.73
CA GLY A 175 -25.48 10.12 17.54
C GLY A 175 -25.35 9.36 16.23
N LYS A 176 -24.35 9.63 15.41
CA LYS A 176 -24.11 8.95 14.15
C LYS A 176 -22.99 7.93 14.26
N GLU A 177 -22.95 6.99 13.31
CA GLU A 177 -21.88 6.00 13.14
C GLU A 177 -20.82 6.53 12.21
N VAL A 178 -19.55 6.41 12.61
CA VAL A 178 -18.39 6.76 11.79
C VAL A 178 -17.46 5.57 11.75
N TYR A 179 -17.18 5.08 10.54
CA TYR A 179 -16.27 3.97 10.27
C TYR A 179 -14.88 4.51 9.97
N LEU A 180 -13.86 4.03 10.69
CA LEU A 180 -12.49 4.50 10.51
C LEU A 180 -11.46 3.48 11.03
N LEU A 181 -10.20 3.67 10.65
CA LEU A 181 -9.11 2.82 11.11
C LEU A 181 -8.82 3.08 12.60
N ARG A 182 -8.74 2.02 13.41
CA ARG A 182 -8.65 2.10 14.87
C ARG A 182 -7.46 2.92 15.36
N ASN A 183 -6.27 2.70 14.86
CA ASN A 183 -5.03 3.35 15.33
C ASN A 183 -4.72 4.68 14.61
N SER A 184 -5.75 5.33 14.05
CA SER A 184 -5.62 6.61 13.37
C SER A 184 -5.67 7.79 14.33
N VAL A 185 -5.04 8.91 13.97
CA VAL A 185 -5.18 10.17 14.72
C VAL A 185 -6.63 10.64 14.73
N SER A 186 -7.38 10.39 13.66
CA SER A 186 -8.81 10.71 13.60
C SER A 186 -9.63 9.93 14.63
N TRP A 187 -9.27 8.69 14.93
CA TRP A 187 -9.89 7.93 16.02
C TRP A 187 -9.69 8.63 17.37
N GLU A 188 -8.46 9.06 17.63
CA GLU A 188 -8.12 9.79 18.86
C GLU A 188 -8.92 11.11 18.96
N ASN A 189 -8.94 11.91 17.88
CA ASN A 189 -9.63 13.20 17.86
C ASN A 189 -11.15 13.07 18.01
N LEU A 190 -11.78 12.09 17.36
CA LEU A 190 -13.22 11.85 17.54
C LEU A 190 -13.53 11.28 18.93
N THR A 191 -12.61 10.56 19.54
CA THR A 191 -12.72 10.15 20.93
C THR A 191 -12.71 11.37 21.88
N GLU A 192 -11.84 12.35 21.63
CA GLU A 192 -11.84 13.60 22.38
C GLU A 192 -13.12 14.43 22.13
N LEU A 193 -13.60 14.48 20.89
CA LEU A 193 -14.89 15.11 20.58
C LEU A 193 -16.04 14.45 21.37
N ASN A 194 -16.03 13.13 21.50
CA ASN A 194 -17.02 12.39 22.29
C ASN A 194 -17.02 12.78 23.79
N LYS A 195 -15.85 13.13 24.35
CA LYS A 195 -15.78 13.69 25.73
C LYS A 195 -16.49 15.04 25.80
N LYS A 196 -16.25 15.93 24.82
CA LYS A 196 -16.92 17.25 24.74
C LYS A 196 -18.44 17.11 24.57
N LEU A 197 -18.88 16.19 23.68
CA LEU A 197 -20.32 15.90 23.50
C LEU A 197 -20.96 15.40 24.79
N SER A 198 -20.28 14.53 25.54
CA SER A 198 -20.78 14.02 26.83
C SER A 198 -20.95 15.13 27.84
N VAL A 199 -20.01 16.06 27.96
CA VAL A 199 -20.12 17.25 28.86
C VAL A 199 -21.32 18.12 28.42
N ALA A 200 -21.53 18.26 27.09
CA ALA A 200 -22.68 19.00 26.56
C ALA A 200 -24.01 18.22 26.61
N LYS A 201 -24.04 17.01 27.21
CA LYS A 201 -25.20 16.11 27.26
C LYS A 201 -25.77 15.76 25.87
N LYS A 202 -24.93 15.77 24.83
CA LYS A 202 -25.28 15.31 23.49
C LYS A 202 -24.95 13.80 23.33
N PRO A 203 -25.67 13.06 22.48
CA PRO A 203 -25.30 11.68 22.14
C PRO A 203 -23.86 11.60 21.64
N LYS A 204 -23.17 10.51 21.97
CA LYS A 204 -21.82 10.25 21.45
C LYS A 204 -21.85 9.81 20.00
N ILE A 205 -20.78 10.08 19.27
CA ILE A 205 -20.49 9.44 17.99
C ILE A 205 -20.17 7.98 18.23
N THR A 206 -20.79 7.06 17.50
CA THR A 206 -20.44 5.64 17.54
C THR A 206 -19.24 5.42 16.60
N LEU A 207 -18.06 5.26 17.19
CA LEU A 207 -16.84 4.97 16.41
C LEU A 207 -16.80 3.47 16.12
N ILE A 208 -16.84 3.10 14.85
CA ILE A 208 -16.77 1.71 14.41
C ILE A 208 -15.40 1.47 13.78
N ALA A 209 -14.64 0.55 14.39
CA ALA A 209 -13.36 0.16 13.85
C ALA A 209 -13.57 -0.66 12.56
N ALA A 210 -12.91 -0.26 11.49
CA ALA A 210 -12.81 -1.08 10.29
C ALA A 210 -12.06 -2.39 10.59
N ASP A 211 -12.36 -3.43 9.82
CA ASP A 211 -11.54 -4.66 9.85
C ASP A 211 -10.07 -4.33 9.55
N GLY A 212 -9.15 -4.99 10.24
CA GLY A 212 -7.71 -4.71 10.13
C GLY A 212 -7.09 -4.99 8.76
N ASN A 213 -7.83 -5.60 7.84
CA ASN A 213 -7.42 -5.81 6.46
C ASN A 213 -7.95 -4.75 5.50
N LEU A 214 -8.83 -3.84 5.99
CA LEU A 214 -9.36 -2.73 5.21
C LEU A 214 -8.44 -1.51 5.30
N GLU A 215 -8.32 -0.82 4.19
CA GLU A 215 -7.61 0.44 4.05
C GLU A 215 -8.58 1.62 3.88
N ARG A 216 -8.07 2.85 3.86
CA ARG A 216 -8.90 4.06 3.72
C ARG A 216 -9.69 4.10 2.42
N ASP A 217 -9.12 3.59 1.35
CA ASP A 217 -9.78 3.52 0.04
C ASP A 217 -11.01 2.62 0.10
N ASP A 218 -10.92 1.45 0.76
CA ASP A 218 -12.04 0.53 0.95
C ASP A 218 -13.20 1.21 1.70
N LEU A 219 -12.90 1.99 2.72
CA LEU A 219 -13.92 2.73 3.48
C LEU A 219 -14.61 3.82 2.64
N ILE A 220 -13.88 4.46 1.72
CA ILE A 220 -14.47 5.42 0.78
C ILE A 220 -15.38 4.69 -0.21
N GLU A 221 -14.97 3.54 -0.74
CA GLU A 221 -15.79 2.71 -1.61
C GLU A 221 -17.05 2.20 -0.89
N MET A 222 -16.91 1.78 0.37
CA MET A 222 -18.05 1.41 1.23
C MET A 222 -19.02 2.58 1.44
N ALA A 223 -18.50 3.79 1.65
CA ALA A 223 -19.33 4.99 1.77
C ALA A 223 -20.06 5.29 0.46
N GLN A 224 -19.38 5.23 -0.69
CA GLN A 224 -19.99 5.37 -2.01
C GLN A 224 -21.07 4.34 -2.27
N ALA A 225 -20.87 3.10 -1.82
CA ALA A 225 -21.87 2.03 -1.94
C ALA A 225 -23.06 2.17 -0.98
N GLY A 226 -23.01 3.12 -0.04
CA GLY A 226 -24.04 3.30 1.01
C GLY A 226 -24.01 2.23 2.10
N LEU A 227 -22.91 1.47 2.21
CA LEU A 227 -22.70 0.48 3.28
C LEU A 227 -22.32 1.18 4.60
N VAL A 228 -21.66 2.32 4.53
CA VAL A 228 -21.37 3.19 5.66
C VAL A 228 -21.81 4.62 5.32
N GLN A 229 -22.30 5.38 6.31
CA GLN A 229 -22.71 6.76 6.06
C GLN A 229 -21.53 7.73 6.07
N TYR A 230 -20.62 7.55 7.03
CA TYR A 230 -19.48 8.44 7.23
C TYR A 230 -18.20 7.64 7.44
N THR A 231 -17.13 8.11 6.82
CA THR A 231 -15.76 7.67 7.08
C THR A 231 -14.83 8.89 7.22
N VAL A 232 -13.59 8.65 7.61
CA VAL A 232 -12.57 9.71 7.75
C VAL A 232 -11.30 9.28 7.05
N THR A 233 -10.76 10.19 6.23
CA THR A 233 -9.56 9.92 5.43
C THR A 233 -8.75 11.22 5.25
N PRO A 234 -7.46 11.16 4.89
CA PRO A 234 -6.70 12.34 4.49
C PRO A 234 -7.39 13.11 3.35
N SER A 235 -7.40 14.43 3.44
CA SER A 235 -8.06 15.33 2.47
C SER A 235 -7.62 15.03 1.03
N PHE A 236 -6.33 14.82 0.79
CA PHE A 236 -5.84 14.52 -0.56
C PHE A 236 -6.41 13.19 -1.11
N THR A 237 -6.61 12.18 -0.26
CA THR A 237 -7.25 10.91 -0.65
C THR A 237 -8.73 11.14 -0.95
N ALA A 238 -9.43 11.90 -0.10
CA ALA A 238 -10.83 12.25 -0.34
C ALA A 238 -11.03 12.99 -1.67
N GLN A 239 -10.16 13.97 -1.97
CA GLN A 239 -10.20 14.73 -3.22
C GLN A 239 -9.89 13.85 -4.44
N LEU A 240 -8.95 12.92 -4.32
CA LEU A 240 -8.64 11.97 -5.39
C LEU A 240 -9.89 11.13 -5.74
N TRP A 241 -10.55 10.55 -4.73
CA TRP A 241 -11.75 9.76 -4.91
C TRP A 241 -12.97 10.58 -5.36
N LYS A 242 -13.06 11.87 -4.98
CA LYS A 242 -14.10 12.79 -5.46
C LYS A 242 -14.08 12.96 -6.98
N ASN A 243 -12.92 12.83 -7.62
CA ASN A 243 -12.81 12.87 -9.08
C ASN A 243 -13.43 11.63 -9.76
N VAL A 244 -13.67 10.57 -8.99
CA VAL A 244 -14.28 9.32 -9.46
C VAL A 244 -15.72 9.21 -9.00
N PHE A 245 -15.99 9.43 -7.72
CA PHE A 245 -17.28 9.33 -7.07
C PHE A 245 -17.85 10.72 -6.79
N THR A 246 -18.55 11.27 -7.77
CA THR A 246 -19.07 12.66 -7.72
C THR A 246 -20.13 12.88 -6.64
N ASP A 247 -20.78 11.82 -6.16
CA ASP A 247 -21.86 11.89 -5.18
C ASP A 247 -21.35 11.93 -3.73
N LEU A 248 -20.07 11.62 -3.49
CA LEU A 248 -19.46 11.77 -2.16
C LEU A 248 -19.49 13.24 -1.71
N LYS A 249 -19.74 13.46 -0.42
CA LYS A 249 -19.59 14.76 0.22
C LYS A 249 -18.29 14.76 1.05
N ILE A 250 -17.44 15.76 0.84
CA ILE A 250 -16.19 15.95 1.56
C ILE A 250 -16.33 17.24 2.39
N TYR A 251 -16.02 17.17 3.66
CA TYR A 251 -16.17 18.29 4.60
C TYR A 251 -14.80 18.87 4.95
N GLU A 252 -14.29 19.77 4.08
CA GLU A 252 -13.00 20.45 4.25
C GLU A 252 -13.07 21.62 5.27
N ASP A 253 -14.23 22.23 5.45
CA ASP A 253 -14.40 23.43 6.28
C ASP A 253 -14.25 23.13 7.79
N PHE A 254 -14.45 21.87 8.18
CA PHE A 254 -14.28 21.43 9.57
C PHE A 254 -13.55 20.09 9.63
N PRO A 255 -12.23 20.10 9.42
CA PRO A 255 -11.43 18.88 9.42
C PRO A 255 -11.45 18.17 10.77
N VAL A 256 -11.23 16.85 10.76
CA VAL A 256 -11.15 16.03 11.97
C VAL A 256 -9.80 16.19 12.67
N THR A 257 -8.75 16.49 11.92
CA THR A 257 -7.41 16.75 12.45
C THR A 257 -6.91 18.11 11.99
N ASP A 258 -6.08 18.76 12.79
CA ASP A 258 -5.29 19.90 12.32
C ASP A 258 -4.31 19.45 11.22
N LYS A 259 -3.70 20.44 10.53
CA LYS A 259 -2.61 20.17 9.60
C LYS A 259 -1.39 19.71 10.37
N MET A 260 -0.90 18.53 10.02
CA MET A 260 0.18 17.84 10.73
C MET A 260 1.27 17.41 9.77
N GLU A 261 2.46 17.22 10.32
CA GLU A 261 3.55 16.54 9.61
C GLU A 261 3.22 15.05 9.44
N SER A 262 3.67 14.52 8.32
CA SER A 262 3.66 13.09 8.04
C SER A 262 4.93 12.67 7.30
N GLY A 263 5.28 11.42 7.41
CA GLY A 263 6.52 10.92 6.80
C GLY A 263 6.68 9.42 6.98
N TRP A 264 7.88 8.96 6.66
CA TRP A 264 8.27 7.58 6.85
C TRP A 264 8.70 7.31 8.28
N ALA A 265 8.34 6.15 8.82
CA ALA A 265 8.69 5.75 10.18
C ALA A 265 9.81 4.71 10.17
N LEU A 266 10.69 4.79 11.17
CA LEU A 266 11.86 3.93 11.35
C LEU A 266 11.92 3.44 12.79
N ARG A 267 12.63 2.33 13.02
CA ARG A 267 13.04 1.97 14.39
C ARG A 267 14.07 2.98 14.91
N LYS A 268 14.09 3.18 16.23
CA LYS A 268 15.05 4.08 16.91
C LYS A 268 16.50 3.60 16.87
N ASP A 269 16.70 2.32 16.61
CA ASP A 269 18.02 1.68 16.49
C ASP A 269 18.60 1.72 15.06
N SER A 270 18.09 2.63 14.22
CA SER A 270 18.50 2.77 12.81
C SER A 270 18.97 4.19 12.45
N PRO A 271 19.96 4.78 13.21
CA PRO A 271 20.38 6.16 13.01
C PRO A 271 21.07 6.41 11.66
N LYS A 272 21.77 5.42 11.09
CA LYS A 272 22.45 5.57 9.78
C LYS A 272 21.42 5.56 8.64
N LEU A 273 20.45 4.65 8.68
CA LEU A 273 19.34 4.66 7.73
C LEU A 273 18.58 5.99 7.81
N ARG A 274 18.29 6.47 9.03
CA ARG A 274 17.63 7.74 9.25
C ARG A 274 18.40 8.90 8.60
N ALA A 275 19.71 9.01 8.84
CA ALA A 275 20.53 10.08 8.29
C ALA A 275 20.51 10.10 6.75
N VAL A 276 20.58 8.92 6.12
CA VAL A 276 20.51 8.81 4.65
C VAL A 276 19.13 9.17 4.12
N LEU A 277 18.07 8.79 4.81
CA LEU A 277 16.71 9.15 4.42
C LEU A 277 16.43 10.64 4.63
N GLU A 278 16.95 11.29 5.68
CA GLU A 278 16.84 12.73 5.88
C GLU A 278 17.54 13.51 4.76
N GLU A 279 18.71 13.07 4.31
CA GLU A 279 19.39 13.67 3.16
C GLU A 279 18.58 13.49 1.88
N PHE A 280 18.03 12.30 1.62
CA PHE A 280 17.14 12.06 0.49
C PHE A 280 15.88 12.93 0.56
N ALA A 281 15.25 13.01 1.72
CA ALA A 281 14.05 13.79 1.95
C ALA A 281 14.25 15.30 1.68
N SER A 282 15.47 15.83 1.85
CA SER A 282 15.77 17.25 1.62
C SER A 282 15.39 17.75 0.23
N THR A 283 15.32 16.86 -0.77
CA THR A 283 14.93 17.14 -2.15
C THR A 283 13.65 16.44 -2.60
N HIS A 284 13.05 15.60 -1.74
CA HIS A 284 11.91 14.73 -2.09
C HIS A 284 10.68 14.94 -1.18
N HIS A 285 10.58 16.07 -0.49
CA HIS A 285 9.47 16.42 0.42
C HIS A 285 8.43 17.34 -0.25
N GLU A 286 7.29 17.52 0.42
CA GLU A 286 6.25 18.50 0.04
C GLU A 286 6.87 19.89 -0.11
N GLY A 287 6.53 20.59 -1.22
CA GLY A 287 7.10 21.89 -1.57
C GLY A 287 8.24 21.81 -2.60
N THR A 288 8.79 20.64 -2.88
CA THR A 288 9.78 20.43 -3.94
C THR A 288 9.13 20.20 -5.31
N ALA A 289 9.88 20.47 -6.38
CA ALA A 289 9.42 20.17 -7.75
C ALA A 289 9.14 18.68 -7.95
N TYR A 290 9.94 17.81 -7.33
CA TYR A 290 9.75 16.36 -7.34
C TYR A 290 8.37 15.97 -6.78
N PHE A 291 8.05 16.43 -5.58
CA PHE A 291 6.76 16.14 -4.95
C PHE A 291 5.59 16.69 -5.79
N ALA A 292 5.73 17.91 -6.32
CA ALA A 292 4.70 18.51 -7.19
C ALA A 292 4.44 17.67 -8.45
N GLN A 293 5.48 17.11 -9.05
CA GLN A 293 5.36 16.21 -10.21
C GLN A 293 4.59 14.93 -9.84
N LEU A 294 4.94 14.27 -8.73
CA LEU A 294 4.23 13.07 -8.26
C LEU A 294 2.77 13.37 -7.92
N ALA A 295 2.50 14.48 -7.22
CA ALA A 295 1.14 14.89 -6.88
C ALA A 295 0.30 15.18 -8.15
N ASN A 296 0.88 15.81 -9.17
CA ASN A 296 0.22 15.99 -10.45
C ASN A 296 -0.11 14.66 -11.14
N THR A 297 0.82 13.70 -11.09
CA THR A 297 0.66 12.39 -11.73
C THR A 297 -0.43 11.56 -11.03
N TYR A 298 -0.42 11.49 -9.70
CA TYR A 298 -1.21 10.53 -8.95
C TYR A 298 -2.44 11.12 -8.25
N LEU A 299 -2.44 12.41 -7.86
CA LEU A 299 -3.51 12.99 -7.06
C LEU A 299 -4.51 13.82 -7.87
N LYS A 300 -4.10 14.40 -9.01
CA LYS A 300 -4.98 15.36 -9.72
C LYS A 300 -5.92 14.71 -10.74
N SER A 301 -5.53 13.62 -11.39
CA SER A 301 -6.26 13.14 -12.57
C SER A 301 -7.35 12.12 -12.29
N GLY A 302 -7.28 11.38 -11.17
CA GLY A 302 -8.12 10.21 -10.92
C GLY A 302 -7.98 9.12 -12.01
N HIS A 303 -7.06 9.29 -12.96
CA HIS A 303 -6.89 8.43 -14.12
C HIS A 303 -6.64 6.96 -13.72
N PHE A 304 -5.76 6.73 -12.73
CA PHE A 304 -5.43 5.39 -12.28
C PHE A 304 -6.55 4.71 -11.52
N ILE A 305 -7.47 5.46 -10.91
CA ILE A 305 -8.67 4.90 -10.28
C ILE A 305 -9.65 4.48 -11.36
N LYS A 306 -9.97 5.38 -12.31
CA LYS A 306 -10.94 5.13 -13.39
C LYS A 306 -10.56 3.95 -14.29
N ASN A 307 -9.29 3.77 -14.58
CA ASN A 307 -8.82 2.69 -15.46
C ASN A 307 -8.88 1.30 -14.81
N ASN A 308 -8.83 1.22 -13.48
CA ASN A 308 -8.92 -0.05 -12.75
C ASN A 308 -10.36 -0.42 -12.36
N GLU A 309 -11.30 0.51 -12.45
CA GLU A 309 -12.74 0.25 -12.40
C GLU A 309 -13.26 -0.15 -13.79
N ASN A 310 -12.74 -1.24 -14.32
CA ASN A 310 -13.41 -1.83 -15.48
C ASN A 310 -14.81 -2.29 -15.05
N ALA A 311 -15.75 -2.31 -15.98
CA ALA A 311 -17.15 -2.68 -15.74
C ALA A 311 -17.31 -4.03 -15.02
N GLU A 312 -16.28 -4.88 -15.04
CA GLU A 312 -16.21 -6.18 -14.40
C GLU A 312 -15.91 -6.08 -12.89
N SER A 313 -15.04 -5.18 -12.47
CA SER A 313 -14.76 -4.92 -11.04
C SER A 313 -15.98 -4.30 -10.35
N VAL A 314 -16.64 -3.34 -11.00
CA VAL A 314 -17.90 -2.74 -10.52
C VAL A 314 -19.01 -3.79 -10.47
N LYS A 315 -19.10 -4.68 -11.46
CA LYS A 315 -20.07 -5.78 -11.47
C LYS A 315 -19.82 -6.78 -10.34
N ARG A 316 -18.56 -7.16 -10.08
CA ARG A 316 -18.19 -8.05 -8.96
C ARG A 316 -18.52 -7.39 -7.62
N PHE A 317 -18.18 -6.12 -7.44
CA PHE A 317 -18.53 -5.37 -6.23
C PHE A 317 -20.05 -5.32 -6.00
N ASN A 318 -20.84 -5.01 -7.02
CA ASN A 318 -22.30 -5.00 -6.93
C ASN A 318 -22.90 -6.39 -6.67
N GLN A 319 -22.26 -7.46 -7.15
CA GLN A 319 -22.65 -8.84 -6.82
C GLN A 319 -22.35 -9.19 -5.36
N MET A 320 -21.19 -8.76 -4.82
CA MET A 320 -20.84 -8.95 -3.41
C MET A 320 -21.73 -8.14 -2.46
N LYS A 321 -22.20 -6.96 -2.87
CA LYS A 321 -23.15 -6.14 -2.08
C LYS A 321 -24.38 -6.92 -1.63
N GLY A 322 -24.91 -7.81 -2.49
CA GLY A 322 -26.04 -8.68 -2.16
C GLY A 322 -25.76 -9.79 -1.15
N LEU A 323 -24.47 -10.05 -0.80
CA LEU A 323 -24.09 -11.04 0.20
C LEU A 323 -23.97 -10.42 1.62
N PHE A 324 -23.97 -9.09 1.71
CA PHE A 324 -23.85 -8.35 2.98
C PHE A 324 -25.15 -7.64 3.39
N GLN A 325 -26.24 -7.81 2.63
CA GLN A 325 -27.61 -7.43 2.97
C GLN A 325 -28.43 -8.64 3.39
#